data_4fbdf9633ed0681184f754650aa45a4f
#
_entry.id   4fbdf9633ed0681184f754650aa45a4f
#
_cell.length_a   1.000
_cell.length_b   1.000
_cell.length_c   1.000
_cell.angle_alpha   90.00
_cell.angle_beta   90.00
_cell.angle_gamma   90.00
#
_symmetry.space_group_name_H-M   'P 1'
#
loop_
_entity.id
_entity.type
_entity.pdbx_description
1 polymer ?
#
loop_
_entity_poly.entity_id
_entity_poly.type
_entity_poly.pdbx_seq_one_letter_code
_entity_poly.pdbx_strand_id
1 'polypeptide(L)'
;MHFTVEAQNIVSKFLCPGDIAIDATAGNGFDTLFLTEAVGDSGMVYAVDIQSQAIEVVRQKLREANRESRCQLVVASHDQLESIVPQELHGRVAAAMFNLGYLPFGNKSITTQASSTVAALDQVLMLLKPNGLLCVLAYLGHDGGTEEATEVAQWIQRHQDALSIEKFQDANNQRSPILWKLVRRAATP
;
A
#
# COMPACT_ATOMS: atom_id res chain seq x y z
N MET A 1 -5.42 -9.46 -17.04
CA MET A 1 -5.25 -9.63 -15.57
C MET A 1 -5.79 -8.38 -14.88
N HIS A 2 -6.63 -8.50 -13.86
CA HIS A 2 -7.07 -7.37 -13.03
C HIS A 2 -6.09 -7.25 -11.86
N PHE A 3 -5.07 -6.41 -12.01
CA PHE A 3 -3.96 -6.30 -11.06
C PHE A 3 -4.39 -5.90 -9.64
N THR A 4 -5.43 -5.07 -9.47
CA THR A 4 -5.99 -4.73 -8.16
C THR A 4 -6.57 -5.94 -7.44
N VAL A 5 -7.32 -6.78 -8.16
CA VAL A 5 -7.87 -8.04 -7.61
C VAL A 5 -6.74 -9.00 -7.25
N GLU A 6 -5.71 -9.09 -8.09
CA GLU A 6 -4.54 -9.94 -7.79
C GLU A 6 -3.78 -9.44 -6.57
N ALA A 7 -3.60 -8.12 -6.42
CA ALA A 7 -2.99 -7.52 -5.23
C ALA A 7 -3.77 -7.92 -3.95
N GLN A 8 -5.10 -7.77 -3.96
CA GLN A 8 -5.95 -8.17 -2.82
C GLN A 8 -5.87 -9.68 -2.55
N ASN A 9 -5.86 -10.54 -3.59
CA ASN A 9 -5.69 -11.98 -3.45
C ASN A 9 -4.33 -12.36 -2.85
N ILE A 10 -3.27 -11.63 -3.17
CA ILE A 10 -1.95 -11.82 -2.56
C ILE A 10 -2.01 -11.42 -1.09
N VAL A 11 -2.50 -10.21 -0.79
CA VAL A 11 -2.54 -9.65 0.57
C VAL A 11 -3.41 -10.48 1.51
N SER A 12 -4.54 -11.03 1.02
CA SER A 12 -5.43 -11.87 1.83
C SER A 12 -4.76 -13.12 2.42
N LYS A 13 -3.68 -13.59 1.81
CA LYS A 13 -2.90 -14.75 2.30
C LYS A 13 -1.92 -14.41 3.42
N PHE A 14 -1.72 -13.12 3.68
CA PHE A 14 -0.78 -12.61 4.68
C PHE A 14 -1.47 -12.00 5.90
N LEU A 15 -2.76 -11.69 5.79
CA LEU A 15 -3.54 -11.08 6.86
C LEU A 15 -4.37 -12.11 7.62
N CYS A 16 -4.40 -11.93 8.93
CA CYS A 16 -5.27 -12.64 9.85
C CYS A 16 -6.06 -11.62 10.70
N PRO A 17 -7.22 -12.03 11.27
CA PRO A 17 -7.92 -11.19 12.25
C PRO A 17 -6.99 -10.79 13.40
N GLY A 18 -6.97 -9.50 13.73
CA GLY A 18 -6.08 -8.91 14.75
C GLY A 18 -4.78 -8.32 14.18
N ASP A 19 -4.48 -8.52 12.90
CA ASP A 19 -3.30 -7.92 12.28
C ASP A 19 -3.43 -6.40 12.07
N ILE A 20 -2.29 -5.77 11.84
CA ILE A 20 -2.18 -4.37 11.47
C ILE A 20 -1.83 -4.29 10.00
N ALA A 21 -2.55 -3.46 9.24
CA ALA A 21 -2.29 -3.23 7.84
C ALA A 21 -2.20 -1.72 7.50
N ILE A 22 -1.58 -1.41 6.37
CA ILE A 22 -1.44 -0.04 5.85
C ILE A 22 -2.02 0.01 4.44
N ASP A 23 -2.86 1.03 4.19
CA ASP A 23 -3.24 1.50 2.86
C ASP A 23 -2.55 2.84 2.61
N ALA A 24 -1.47 2.82 1.87
CA ALA A 24 -0.65 4.01 1.65
C ALA A 24 -1.22 4.97 0.58
N THR A 25 -2.31 4.58 -0.08
CA THR A 25 -2.95 5.31 -1.20
C THR A 25 -4.45 5.04 -1.19
N ALA A 26 -5.14 5.51 -0.15
CA ALA A 26 -6.52 5.13 0.16
C ALA A 26 -7.51 5.38 -0.99
N GLY A 27 -7.36 6.46 -1.73
CA GLY A 27 -8.10 6.76 -2.94
C GLY A 27 -9.61 6.63 -2.79
N ASN A 28 -10.22 5.79 -3.62
CA ASN A 28 -11.65 5.49 -3.56
C ASN A 28 -12.03 4.48 -2.45
N GLY A 29 -11.10 4.00 -1.64
CA GLY A 29 -11.34 3.17 -0.45
C GLY A 29 -11.59 1.68 -0.71
N PHE A 30 -11.34 1.18 -1.92
CA PHE A 30 -11.57 -0.24 -2.21
C PHE A 30 -10.59 -1.13 -1.45
N ASP A 31 -9.31 -0.76 -1.40
CA ASP A 31 -8.30 -1.49 -0.66
C ASP A 31 -8.44 -1.28 0.84
N THR A 32 -8.78 -0.07 1.29
CA THR A 32 -9.08 0.19 2.71
C THR A 32 -10.23 -0.70 3.20
N LEU A 33 -11.34 -0.79 2.45
CA LEU A 33 -12.47 -1.67 2.80
C LEU A 33 -12.05 -3.14 2.86
N PHE A 34 -11.30 -3.61 1.86
CA PHE A 34 -10.78 -4.96 1.81
C PHE A 34 -9.88 -5.24 3.03
N LEU A 35 -8.94 -4.34 3.34
CA LEU A 35 -8.03 -4.49 4.47
C LEU A 35 -8.79 -4.53 5.81
N THR A 36 -9.78 -3.63 6.02
CA THR A 36 -10.59 -3.62 7.25
C THR A 36 -11.45 -4.88 7.43
N GLU A 37 -11.83 -5.53 6.35
CA GLU A 37 -12.46 -6.85 6.40
C GLU A 37 -11.46 -7.93 6.81
N ALA A 38 -10.30 -7.95 6.18
CA ALA A 38 -9.28 -8.97 6.39
C ALA A 38 -8.69 -8.96 7.81
N VAL A 39 -8.46 -7.76 8.39
CA VAL A 39 -7.95 -7.65 9.75
C VAL A 39 -9.01 -7.89 10.84
N GLY A 40 -10.31 -7.89 10.48
CA GLY A 40 -11.41 -8.17 11.42
C GLY A 40 -11.58 -7.13 12.54
N ASP A 41 -12.41 -7.46 13.53
CA ASP A 41 -12.81 -6.53 14.61
C ASP A 41 -11.67 -6.16 15.57
N SER A 42 -10.67 -7.01 15.69
CA SER A 42 -9.51 -6.82 16.60
C SER A 42 -8.28 -6.25 15.91
N GLY A 43 -8.31 -6.08 14.58
CA GLY A 43 -7.23 -5.52 13.79
C GLY A 43 -7.38 -4.02 13.55
N MET A 44 -6.36 -3.42 12.93
CA MET A 44 -6.33 -1.99 12.62
C MET A 44 -5.71 -1.73 11.25
N VAL A 45 -6.32 -0.80 10.49
CA VAL A 45 -5.79 -0.30 9.22
C VAL A 45 -5.42 1.17 9.38
N TYR A 46 -4.21 1.53 8.97
CA TYR A 46 -3.78 2.93 8.80
C TYR A 46 -3.89 3.28 7.33
N ALA A 47 -4.82 4.16 6.99
CA ALA A 47 -5.06 4.55 5.60
C ALA A 47 -4.80 6.03 5.38
N VAL A 48 -3.97 6.35 4.39
CA VAL A 48 -3.57 7.72 4.09
C VAL A 48 -3.87 8.10 2.63
N ASP A 49 -4.22 9.36 2.43
CA ASP A 49 -4.27 10.00 1.12
C ASP A 49 -4.00 11.49 1.28
N ILE A 50 -3.33 12.12 0.32
CA ILE A 50 -3.08 13.57 0.33
C ILE A 50 -4.36 14.37 0.04
N GLN A 51 -5.35 13.74 -0.57
CA GLN A 51 -6.61 14.37 -0.94
C GLN A 51 -7.66 14.17 0.16
N SER A 52 -8.05 15.24 0.82
CA SER A 52 -9.10 15.20 1.86
C SER A 52 -10.43 14.65 1.34
N GLN A 53 -10.75 14.88 0.07
CA GLN A 53 -11.95 14.32 -0.57
C GLN A 53 -11.90 12.78 -0.64
N ALA A 54 -10.74 12.21 -0.94
CA ALA A 54 -10.55 10.76 -0.93
C ALA A 54 -10.80 10.19 0.47
N ILE A 55 -10.22 10.79 1.50
CA ILE A 55 -10.40 10.38 2.89
C ILE A 55 -11.89 10.45 3.31
N GLU A 56 -12.63 11.46 2.86
CA GLU A 56 -14.07 11.54 3.19
C GLU A 56 -14.90 10.46 2.48
N VAL A 57 -14.58 10.14 1.23
CA VAL A 57 -15.19 9.01 0.49
C VAL A 57 -14.93 7.69 1.22
N VAL A 58 -13.70 7.46 1.66
CA VAL A 58 -13.33 6.25 2.42
C VAL A 58 -14.10 6.19 3.74
N ARG A 59 -14.17 7.32 4.48
CA ARG A 59 -14.90 7.42 5.75
C ARG A 59 -16.36 7.03 5.58
N GLN A 60 -17.03 7.57 4.55
CA GLN A 60 -18.42 7.23 4.27
C GLN A 60 -18.59 5.73 4.00
N LYS A 61 -17.75 5.14 3.17
CA LYS A 61 -17.79 3.69 2.87
C LYS A 61 -17.57 2.82 4.11
N LEU A 62 -16.66 3.22 4.99
CA LEU A 62 -16.41 2.50 6.25
C LEU A 62 -17.63 2.58 7.18
N ARG A 63 -18.32 3.74 7.25
CA ARG A 63 -19.59 3.89 7.99
C ARG A 63 -20.67 2.94 7.46
N GLU A 64 -20.88 2.96 6.15
CA GLU A 64 -21.87 2.09 5.48
C GLU A 64 -21.58 0.60 5.73
N ALA A 65 -20.30 0.25 5.85
CA ALA A 65 -19.85 -1.11 6.15
C ALA A 65 -19.77 -1.42 7.67
N ASN A 66 -20.03 -0.45 8.56
CA ASN A 66 -19.83 -0.56 10.01
C ASN A 66 -18.40 -0.94 10.41
N ARG A 67 -17.38 -0.33 9.76
CA ARG A 67 -15.96 -0.65 9.95
C ARG A 67 -15.09 0.55 10.34
N GLU A 68 -15.68 1.70 10.73
CA GLU A 68 -14.91 2.89 11.10
C GLU A 68 -13.94 2.64 12.26
N SER A 69 -14.33 1.82 13.23
CA SER A 69 -13.49 1.49 14.38
C SER A 69 -12.23 0.69 14.04
N ARG A 70 -12.16 0.13 12.83
CA ARG A 70 -11.03 -0.70 12.36
C ARG A 70 -10.04 0.10 11.51
N CYS A 71 -10.25 1.40 11.33
CA CYS A 71 -9.43 2.20 10.44
C CYS A 71 -9.13 3.59 11.01
N GLN A 72 -7.86 3.94 11.03
CA GLN A 72 -7.41 5.31 11.23
C GLN A 72 -7.18 5.95 9.86
N LEU A 73 -8.02 6.93 9.51
CA LEU A 73 -7.94 7.70 8.27
C LEU A 73 -7.18 8.99 8.50
N VAL A 74 -6.16 9.27 7.69
CA VAL A 74 -5.34 10.48 7.82
C VAL A 74 -5.18 11.16 6.45
N VAL A 75 -5.43 12.47 6.40
CA VAL A 75 -5.07 13.31 5.25
C VAL A 75 -3.59 13.62 5.36
N ALA A 76 -2.75 12.86 4.66
CA ALA A 76 -1.30 12.99 4.71
C ALA A 76 -0.66 12.37 3.46
N SER A 77 0.56 12.76 3.18
CA SER A 77 1.40 12.03 2.22
C SER A 77 1.89 10.71 2.82
N HIS A 78 2.01 9.69 2.00
CA HIS A 78 2.47 8.36 2.43
C HIS A 78 3.93 8.36 2.93
N ASP A 79 4.71 9.37 2.64
CA ASP A 79 6.05 9.56 3.23
C ASP A 79 6.05 10.02 4.69
N GLN A 80 4.86 10.07 5.32
CA GLN A 80 4.68 10.38 6.75
C GLN A 80 4.21 9.15 7.57
N LEU A 81 4.18 7.96 6.98
CA LEU A 81 3.66 6.74 7.60
C LEU A 81 4.34 6.38 8.93
N GLU A 82 5.65 6.62 9.05
CA GLU A 82 6.38 6.38 10.30
C GLU A 82 5.84 7.21 11.48
N SER A 83 5.43 8.45 11.23
CA SER A 83 4.85 9.32 12.26
C SER A 83 3.36 9.07 12.51
N ILE A 84 2.66 8.45 11.55
CA ILE A 84 1.21 8.16 11.62
C ILE A 84 0.96 6.85 12.36
N VAL A 85 1.79 5.84 12.11
CA VAL A 85 1.69 4.56 12.82
C VAL A 85 2.35 4.70 14.19
N PRO A 86 1.64 4.40 15.30
CA PRO A 86 2.20 4.49 16.64
C PRO A 86 3.51 3.72 16.79
N GLN A 87 4.48 4.28 17.51
CA GLN A 87 5.83 3.73 17.62
C GLN A 87 5.84 2.29 18.18
N GLU A 88 4.92 1.96 19.10
CA GLU A 88 4.76 0.62 19.66
C GLU A 88 4.30 -0.44 18.64
N LEU A 89 3.84 0.00 17.47
CA LEU A 89 3.41 -0.86 16.36
C LEU A 89 4.49 -1.01 15.26
N HIS A 90 5.61 -0.29 15.37
CA HIS A 90 6.71 -0.43 14.43
C HIS A 90 7.28 -1.86 14.49
N GLY A 91 7.52 -2.45 13.32
CA GLY A 91 7.92 -3.84 13.19
C GLY A 91 6.79 -4.86 13.41
N ARG A 92 5.51 -4.42 13.48
CA ARG A 92 4.33 -5.27 13.72
C ARG A 92 3.31 -5.24 12.58
N VAL A 93 3.47 -4.38 11.57
CA VAL A 93 2.58 -4.30 10.41
C VAL A 93 2.68 -5.60 9.60
N ALA A 94 1.55 -6.24 9.35
CA ALA A 94 1.48 -7.51 8.63
C ALA A 94 1.51 -7.32 7.11
N ALA A 95 0.84 -6.29 6.61
CA ALA A 95 0.81 -5.97 5.19
C ALA A 95 0.67 -4.46 4.95
N ALA A 96 1.27 -3.97 3.86
CA ALA A 96 1.08 -2.63 3.32
C ALA A 96 0.77 -2.70 1.83
N MET A 97 -0.16 -1.85 1.38
CA MET A 97 -0.58 -1.73 -0.02
C MET A 97 -0.29 -0.33 -0.55
N PHE A 98 0.23 -0.26 -1.78
CA PHE A 98 0.40 0.95 -2.58
C PHE A 98 -0.24 0.75 -3.94
N ASN A 99 -1.10 1.67 -4.36
CA ASN A 99 -1.61 1.82 -5.72
C ASN A 99 -1.09 3.14 -6.27
N LEU A 100 0.05 3.09 -6.97
CA LEU A 100 0.77 4.27 -7.45
C LEU A 100 0.15 4.80 -8.75
N GLY A 101 -0.22 6.06 -8.73
CA GLY A 101 -0.86 6.73 -9.86
C GLY A 101 -1.70 7.92 -9.40
N TYR A 102 -2.85 8.11 -10.02
CA TYR A 102 -3.81 9.16 -9.70
C TYR A 102 -5.15 8.58 -9.24
N LEU A 103 -5.91 9.37 -8.50
CA LEU A 103 -7.25 8.99 -8.07
C LEU A 103 -8.19 8.87 -9.29
N PRO A 104 -8.74 7.68 -9.59
CA PRO A 104 -9.72 7.52 -10.66
C PRO A 104 -10.93 8.44 -10.44
N PHE A 105 -11.31 9.16 -11.50
CA PHE A 105 -12.37 10.20 -11.49
C PHE A 105 -12.06 11.45 -10.66
N GLY A 106 -10.85 11.56 -10.10
CA GLY A 106 -10.36 12.75 -9.40
C GLY A 106 -9.56 13.69 -10.31
N ASN A 107 -8.84 14.63 -9.69
CA ASN A 107 -7.94 15.51 -10.40
C ASN A 107 -6.68 14.75 -10.83
N LYS A 108 -6.54 14.46 -12.12
CA LYS A 108 -5.40 13.72 -12.69
C LYS A 108 -4.05 14.43 -12.58
N SER A 109 -4.04 15.73 -12.24
CA SER A 109 -2.78 16.44 -11.99
C SER A 109 -2.17 16.11 -10.61
N ILE A 110 -2.95 15.47 -9.73
CA ILE A 110 -2.49 15.00 -8.44
C ILE A 110 -2.18 13.50 -8.59
N THR A 111 -0.89 13.19 -8.70
CA THR A 111 -0.37 11.83 -8.83
C THR A 111 0.60 11.54 -7.69
N THR A 112 0.84 10.26 -7.41
CA THR A 112 1.97 9.85 -6.59
C THR A 112 3.29 10.30 -7.24
N GLN A 113 4.30 10.51 -6.43
CA GLN A 113 5.59 11.04 -6.88
C GLN A 113 6.71 10.08 -6.46
N ALA A 114 7.65 9.80 -7.36
CA ALA A 114 8.74 8.87 -7.12
C ALA A 114 9.49 9.13 -5.81
N SER A 115 9.77 10.41 -5.49
CA SER A 115 10.51 10.78 -4.28
C SER A 115 9.76 10.45 -2.99
N SER A 116 8.47 10.80 -2.90
CA SER A 116 7.64 10.48 -1.73
C SER A 116 7.38 8.98 -1.64
N THR A 117 7.20 8.30 -2.77
CA THR A 117 7.00 6.85 -2.82
C THR A 117 8.23 6.12 -2.28
N VAL A 118 9.44 6.45 -2.74
CA VAL A 118 10.68 5.82 -2.23
C VAL A 118 10.85 6.06 -0.73
N ALA A 119 10.61 7.29 -0.25
CA ALA A 119 10.67 7.59 1.19
C ALA A 119 9.63 6.78 2.00
N ALA A 120 8.44 6.60 1.45
CA ALA A 120 7.40 5.79 2.09
C ALA A 120 7.76 4.29 2.13
N LEU A 121 8.39 3.77 1.07
CA LEU A 121 8.84 2.38 1.02
C LEU A 121 9.91 2.10 2.08
N ASP A 122 10.85 3.03 2.32
CA ASP A 122 11.83 2.94 3.41
C ASP A 122 11.15 2.85 4.77
N GLN A 123 10.16 3.72 5.04
CA GLN A 123 9.39 3.72 6.29
C GLN A 123 8.61 2.42 6.45
N VAL A 124 7.90 1.98 5.40
CA VAL A 124 7.12 0.73 5.46
C VAL A 124 8.00 -0.48 5.71
N LEU A 125 9.21 -0.53 5.14
CA LEU A 125 10.15 -1.63 5.41
C LEU A 125 10.48 -1.73 6.91
N MET A 126 10.58 -0.60 7.63
CA MET A 126 10.80 -0.58 9.08
C MET A 126 9.53 -0.94 9.86
N LEU A 127 8.35 -0.55 9.37
CA LEU A 127 7.06 -0.81 10.01
C LEU A 127 6.62 -2.29 9.89
N LEU A 128 7.02 -2.98 8.82
CA LEU A 128 6.62 -4.38 8.59
C LEU A 128 7.20 -5.32 9.67
N LYS A 129 6.42 -6.30 10.11
CA LYS A 129 6.91 -7.46 10.88
C LYS A 129 7.81 -8.36 10.01
N PRO A 130 8.67 -9.20 10.61
CA PRO A 130 9.32 -10.30 9.87
C PRO A 130 8.27 -11.14 9.12
N ASN A 131 8.53 -11.46 7.85
CA ASN A 131 7.60 -12.08 6.90
C ASN A 131 6.35 -11.23 6.59
N GLY A 132 6.33 -9.96 6.93
CA GLY A 132 5.30 -9.01 6.51
C GLY A 132 5.39 -8.70 5.01
N LEU A 133 4.25 -8.37 4.42
CA LEU A 133 4.09 -8.15 2.99
C LEU A 133 4.05 -6.65 2.65
N LEU A 134 4.80 -6.25 1.66
CA LEU A 134 4.64 -5.00 0.93
C LEU A 134 4.16 -5.30 -0.49
N CYS A 135 2.97 -4.83 -0.84
CA CYS A 135 2.36 -5.00 -2.14
C CYS A 135 2.32 -3.65 -2.87
N VAL A 136 3.04 -3.52 -3.98
CA VAL A 136 3.14 -2.26 -4.73
C VAL A 136 2.63 -2.48 -6.15
N LEU A 137 1.57 -1.76 -6.51
CA LEU A 137 1.02 -1.73 -7.86
C LEU A 137 1.31 -0.36 -8.48
N ALA A 138 2.12 -0.31 -9.54
CA ALA A 138 2.47 0.91 -10.25
C ALA A 138 1.82 0.94 -11.64
N TYR A 139 1.12 2.03 -11.93
CA TYR A 139 0.51 2.30 -13.23
C TYR A 139 1.44 3.16 -14.09
N LEU A 140 1.74 2.68 -15.31
CA LEU A 140 2.69 3.34 -16.23
C LEU A 140 2.04 4.37 -17.16
N GLY A 141 0.72 4.47 -17.18
CA GLY A 141 -0.06 5.19 -18.20
C GLY A 141 -0.32 6.67 -17.88
N HIS A 142 0.40 7.29 -16.93
CA HIS A 142 0.26 8.69 -16.56
C HIS A 142 1.63 9.40 -16.52
N ASP A 143 1.61 10.73 -16.48
CA ASP A 143 2.84 11.52 -16.38
C ASP A 143 3.59 11.17 -15.09
N GLY A 144 4.88 10.86 -15.21
CA GLY A 144 5.74 10.42 -14.10
C GLY A 144 5.61 8.93 -13.73
N GLY A 145 4.57 8.20 -14.19
CA GLY A 145 4.34 6.81 -13.77
C GLY A 145 5.45 5.84 -14.16
N THR A 146 6.08 6.02 -15.32
CA THR A 146 7.23 5.20 -15.74
C THR A 146 8.46 5.51 -14.90
N GLU A 147 8.70 6.79 -14.57
CA GLU A 147 9.79 7.22 -13.70
C GLU A 147 9.59 6.66 -12.28
N GLU A 148 8.40 6.82 -11.73
CA GLU A 148 8.07 6.29 -10.41
C GLU A 148 8.25 4.76 -10.33
N ALA A 149 7.77 4.01 -11.32
CA ALA A 149 7.96 2.56 -11.38
C ALA A 149 9.45 2.17 -11.51
N THR A 150 10.26 3.00 -12.19
CA THR A 150 11.71 2.80 -12.30
C THR A 150 12.40 3.01 -10.96
N GLU A 151 12.06 4.07 -10.23
CA GLU A 151 12.60 4.34 -8.89
C GLU A 151 12.20 3.27 -7.87
N VAL A 152 10.95 2.77 -7.93
CA VAL A 152 10.51 1.62 -7.15
C VAL A 152 11.35 0.38 -7.47
N ALA A 153 11.60 0.09 -8.74
CA ALA A 153 12.42 -1.05 -9.14
C ALA A 153 13.88 -0.92 -8.65
N GLN A 154 14.45 0.28 -8.71
CA GLN A 154 15.80 0.56 -8.17
C GLN A 154 15.83 0.42 -6.65
N TRP A 155 14.79 0.92 -5.95
CA TRP A 155 14.65 0.75 -4.50
C TRP A 155 14.61 -0.76 -4.13
N ILE A 156 13.81 -1.55 -4.83
CA ILE A 156 13.72 -3.01 -4.65
C ILE A 156 15.10 -3.67 -4.84
N GLN A 157 15.84 -3.27 -5.88
CA GLN A 157 17.18 -3.80 -6.13
C GLN A 157 18.17 -3.46 -5.00
N ARG A 158 18.09 -2.25 -4.43
CA ARG A 158 18.94 -1.87 -3.28
C ARG A 158 18.61 -2.66 -2.01
N HIS A 159 17.36 -3.15 -1.87
CA HIS A 159 16.89 -3.87 -0.69
C HIS A 159 16.70 -5.39 -0.92
N GLN A 160 17.25 -5.94 -1.99
CA GLN A 160 17.06 -7.36 -2.37
C GLN A 160 17.48 -8.35 -1.29
N ASP A 161 18.47 -8.01 -0.45
CA ASP A 161 18.92 -8.87 0.63
C ASP A 161 17.90 -8.95 1.78
N ALA A 162 17.13 -7.87 1.98
CA ALA A 162 16.08 -7.79 3.01
C ALA A 162 14.71 -8.29 2.54
N LEU A 163 14.54 -8.53 1.23
CA LEU A 163 13.24 -8.84 0.61
C LEU A 163 13.27 -10.15 -0.17
N SER A 164 12.16 -10.90 -0.10
CA SER A 164 11.80 -11.88 -1.13
C SER A 164 10.92 -11.17 -2.16
N ILE A 165 11.26 -11.27 -3.44
CA ILE A 165 10.71 -10.44 -4.52
C ILE A 165 10.01 -11.32 -5.54
N GLU A 166 8.73 -11.01 -5.82
CA GLU A 166 7.99 -11.53 -6.97
C GLU A 166 7.42 -10.36 -7.76
N LYS A 167 7.53 -10.41 -9.09
CA LYS A 167 7.03 -9.36 -10.00
C LYS A 167 6.03 -9.96 -10.97
N PHE A 168 4.89 -9.29 -11.13
CA PHE A 168 3.83 -9.63 -12.08
C PHE A 168 3.62 -8.48 -13.06
N GLN A 169 3.62 -8.78 -14.34
CA GLN A 169 3.34 -7.84 -15.43
C GLN A 169 2.83 -8.62 -16.64
N ASP A 170 1.95 -8.04 -17.44
CA ASP A 170 1.53 -8.68 -18.69
C ASP A 170 2.67 -8.63 -19.71
N ALA A 171 3.20 -9.81 -20.06
CA ALA A 171 4.32 -9.94 -20.99
C ALA A 171 4.00 -9.42 -22.39
N ASN A 172 2.73 -9.37 -22.76
CA ASN A 172 2.27 -8.91 -24.09
C ASN A 172 1.96 -7.41 -24.13
N ASN A 173 2.01 -6.72 -22.98
CA ASN A 173 1.72 -5.30 -22.88
C ASN A 173 2.72 -4.58 -21.96
N GLN A 174 3.75 -4.00 -22.54
CA GLN A 174 4.79 -3.25 -21.80
C GLN A 174 4.25 -2.01 -21.05
N ARG A 175 3.04 -1.55 -21.37
CA ARG A 175 2.36 -0.45 -20.66
C ARG A 175 1.39 -0.95 -19.58
N SER A 176 1.29 -2.28 -19.38
CA SER A 176 0.50 -2.82 -18.29
C SER A 176 1.08 -2.40 -16.95
N PRO A 177 0.24 -2.27 -15.91
CA PRO A 177 0.72 -2.05 -14.55
C PRO A 177 1.74 -3.11 -14.14
N ILE A 178 2.61 -2.75 -13.23
CA ILE A 178 3.56 -3.66 -12.60
C ILE A 178 3.11 -3.87 -11.16
N LEU A 179 2.96 -5.12 -10.77
CA LEU A 179 2.67 -5.51 -9.40
C LEU A 179 3.90 -6.20 -8.80
N TRP A 180 4.41 -5.66 -7.70
CA TRP A 180 5.44 -6.30 -6.90
C TRP A 180 4.84 -6.85 -5.60
N LYS A 181 5.18 -8.10 -5.32
CA LYS A 181 4.99 -8.76 -4.03
C LYS A 181 6.35 -8.83 -3.36
N LEU A 182 6.51 -8.12 -2.27
CA LEU A 182 7.75 -7.99 -1.54
C LEU A 182 7.52 -8.48 -0.10
N VAL A 183 8.22 -9.53 0.30
CA VAL A 183 8.09 -10.07 1.66
C VAL A 183 9.36 -9.76 2.44
N ARG A 184 9.23 -9.05 3.55
CA ARG A 184 10.36 -8.76 4.45
C ARG A 184 10.93 -10.06 5.00
N ARG A 185 12.22 -10.32 4.76
CA ARG A 185 12.89 -11.47 5.34
C ARG A 185 12.99 -11.34 6.86
N ALA A 186 12.86 -12.45 7.57
CA ALA A 186 13.26 -12.49 8.97
C ALA A 186 14.77 -12.29 9.07
N ALA A 187 15.23 -11.57 10.11
CA ALA A 187 16.65 -11.50 10.37
C ALA A 187 17.17 -12.92 10.61
N THR A 188 18.22 -13.30 9.91
CA THR A 188 18.91 -14.57 10.20
C THR A 188 19.56 -14.43 11.58
N PRO A 189 19.37 -15.38 12.49
CA PRO A 189 19.93 -15.34 13.84
C PRO A 189 21.46 -15.34 13.81
#